data_a65aeb1a404895adbe32dc69a0a50bba
#
_entry.id   a65aeb1a404895adbe32dc69a0a50bba
#
_cell.length_a   1.000
_cell.length_b   1.000
_cell.length_c   1.000
_cell.angle_alpha   90.00
_cell.angle_beta   90.00
_cell.angle_gamma   90.00
#
_symmetry.space_group_name_H-M   'P 1'
#
loop_
_entity.id
_entity.type
_entity.pdbx_description
1 polymer ?
#
loop_
_entity_poly.entity_id
_entity_poly.type
_entity_poly.pdbx_seq_one_letter_code
_entity_poly.pdbx_strand_id
1 'polypeptide(L)'
;PENIDYLREKMSSKIKRIFANEMGERFLDNLLKNNKLIIKQVNGIENLNKVKTGALITCNHFNPFDCFTVEKVFRMSENEKDKRLYKVIREGNYTNFPGLYGFFFRNCDTLPLSSNKRTMVNFMKAVDTILQKGDYILIYPEQSMWWNYRKPKPLKNGAFKLAARNNVPVIPIFITMEDSK
;
A
#
# COMPACT_ATOMS: atom_id res chain seq x y z
N PRO A 1 5.78 18.06 -4.31
CA PRO A 1 4.75 18.29 -5.34
C PRO A 1 3.42 18.71 -4.69
N GLU A 2 3.00 19.95 -4.94
CA GLU A 2 1.81 20.50 -4.27
C GLU A 2 0.49 20.08 -4.93
N ASN A 3 0.52 19.60 -6.17
CA ASN A 3 -0.66 19.32 -6.99
C ASN A 3 -0.85 17.84 -7.27
N ILE A 4 -0.74 16.99 -6.23
CA ILE A 4 -1.00 15.57 -6.36
C ILE A 4 -2.50 15.31 -6.36
N ASP A 5 -2.99 14.59 -7.37
CA ASP A 5 -4.35 14.04 -7.39
C ASP A 5 -4.37 12.72 -6.61
N TYR A 6 -4.43 12.81 -5.27
CA TYR A 6 -4.38 11.64 -4.38
C TYR A 6 -5.53 10.65 -4.62
N LEU A 7 -6.72 11.15 -4.94
CA LEU A 7 -7.91 10.33 -5.12
C LEU A 7 -8.09 9.84 -6.57
N ARG A 8 -7.22 10.31 -7.49
CA ARG A 8 -7.29 9.99 -8.92
C ARG A 8 -8.66 10.40 -9.53
N GLU A 9 -9.16 11.58 -9.17
CA GLU A 9 -10.47 12.06 -9.62
C GLU A 9 -10.46 12.68 -11.02
N LYS A 10 -9.33 13.25 -11.45
CA LYS A 10 -9.16 13.78 -12.80
C LYS A 10 -9.28 12.65 -13.83
N MET A 11 -9.96 12.89 -14.95
CA MET A 11 -10.15 11.89 -16.01
C MET A 11 -8.81 11.29 -16.50
N SER A 12 -7.79 12.14 -16.71
CA SER A 12 -6.46 11.67 -17.09
C SER A 12 -5.80 10.79 -16.04
N SER A 13 -6.00 11.08 -14.74
CA SER A 13 -5.51 10.27 -13.64
C SER A 13 -6.24 8.92 -13.54
N LYS A 14 -7.56 8.91 -13.78
CA LYS A 14 -8.36 7.67 -13.80
C LYS A 14 -7.88 6.73 -14.90
N ILE A 15 -7.69 7.21 -16.12
CA ILE A 15 -7.21 6.40 -17.24
C ILE A 15 -5.80 5.85 -16.95
N LYS A 16 -4.87 6.72 -16.51
CA LYS A 16 -3.51 6.30 -16.18
C LYS A 16 -3.48 5.27 -15.04
N ARG A 17 -4.37 5.42 -14.04
CA ARG A 17 -4.50 4.48 -12.93
C ARG A 17 -4.93 3.09 -13.40
N ILE A 18 -5.97 3.02 -14.24
CA ILE A 18 -6.46 1.75 -14.79
C ILE A 18 -5.32 1.03 -15.51
N PHE A 19 -4.64 1.72 -16.41
CA PHE A 19 -3.51 1.17 -17.15
C PHE A 19 -2.34 0.76 -16.25
N ALA A 20 -1.99 1.61 -15.26
CA ALA A 20 -0.90 1.33 -14.33
C ALA A 20 -1.21 0.13 -13.44
N ASN A 21 -2.43 0.00 -12.95
CA ASN A 21 -2.84 -1.15 -12.14
C ASN A 21 -2.80 -2.44 -12.96
N GLU A 22 -3.33 -2.44 -14.19
CA GLU A 22 -3.26 -3.59 -15.08
C GLU A 22 -1.81 -4.02 -15.37
N MET A 23 -0.93 -3.06 -15.64
CA MET A 23 0.51 -3.35 -15.80
C MET A 23 1.13 -3.89 -14.50
N GLY A 24 0.75 -3.32 -13.34
CA GLY A 24 1.21 -3.78 -12.03
C GLY A 24 0.76 -5.22 -11.74
N GLU A 25 -0.46 -5.58 -12.14
CA GLU A 25 -0.98 -6.94 -12.05
C GLU A 25 -0.15 -7.92 -12.87
N ARG A 26 0.04 -7.61 -14.14
CA ARG A 26 0.87 -8.41 -15.04
C ARG A 26 2.31 -8.55 -14.53
N PHE A 27 2.85 -7.48 -13.94
CA PHE A 27 4.17 -7.50 -13.32
C PHE A 27 4.21 -8.45 -12.11
N LEU A 28 3.22 -8.37 -11.20
CA LEU A 28 3.10 -9.27 -10.05
C LEU A 28 2.94 -10.72 -10.49
N ASP A 29 2.06 -10.99 -11.44
CA ASP A 29 1.86 -12.33 -11.99
C ASP A 29 3.14 -12.89 -12.61
N ASN A 30 3.92 -12.05 -13.29
CA ASN A 30 5.22 -12.45 -13.83
C ASN A 30 6.23 -12.80 -12.73
N LEU A 31 6.27 -12.03 -11.63
CA LEU A 31 7.13 -12.35 -10.48
C LEU A 31 6.77 -13.71 -9.86
N LEU A 32 5.48 -13.98 -9.70
CA LEU A 32 4.98 -15.25 -9.15
C LEU A 32 5.25 -16.42 -10.10
N LYS A 33 4.93 -16.27 -11.39
CA LYS A 33 5.12 -17.30 -12.42
C LYS A 33 6.58 -17.71 -12.61
N ASN A 34 7.50 -16.74 -12.49
CA ASN A 34 8.93 -16.98 -12.66
C ASN A 34 9.66 -17.27 -11.32
N ASN A 35 8.93 -17.55 -10.26
CA ASN A 35 9.46 -17.83 -8.92
C ASN A 35 10.41 -16.73 -8.37
N LYS A 36 10.25 -15.48 -8.85
CA LYS A 36 10.98 -14.32 -8.30
C LYS A 36 10.34 -13.80 -7.02
N LEU A 37 9.08 -14.12 -6.80
CA LEU A 37 8.34 -13.96 -5.57
C LEU A 37 7.56 -15.26 -5.32
N ILE A 38 7.80 -15.90 -4.20
CA ILE A 38 7.10 -17.12 -3.81
C ILE A 38 6.35 -16.84 -2.51
N ILE A 39 5.03 -16.94 -2.55
CA ILE A 39 4.18 -16.86 -1.37
C ILE A 39 3.77 -18.28 -1.01
N LYS A 40 4.40 -18.85 0.01
CA LYS A 40 4.17 -20.25 0.39
C LYS A 40 2.82 -20.46 1.07
N GLN A 41 2.43 -19.54 1.94
CA GLN A 41 1.22 -19.67 2.75
C GLN A 41 0.67 -18.29 3.12
N VAL A 42 -0.64 -18.19 3.20
CA VAL A 42 -1.38 -17.04 3.75
C VAL A 42 -2.28 -17.55 4.85
N ASN A 43 -2.13 -17.01 6.06
CA ASN A 43 -2.96 -17.34 7.21
C ASN A 43 -3.76 -16.10 7.64
N GLY A 44 -4.98 -16.28 8.14
CA GLY A 44 -5.77 -15.21 8.73
C GLY A 44 -6.48 -14.30 7.71
N ILE A 45 -6.61 -14.71 6.46
CA ILE A 45 -7.30 -13.92 5.41
C ILE A 45 -8.77 -13.66 5.78
N GLU A 46 -9.37 -14.54 6.54
CA GLU A 46 -10.74 -14.40 7.07
C GLU A 46 -10.90 -13.17 7.97
N ASN A 47 -9.82 -12.69 8.59
CA ASN A 47 -9.84 -11.45 9.38
C ASN A 47 -9.95 -10.21 8.48
N LEU A 48 -9.33 -10.25 7.31
CA LEU A 48 -9.48 -9.20 6.30
C LEU A 48 -10.91 -9.17 5.76
N ASN A 49 -11.52 -10.33 5.51
CA ASN A 49 -12.88 -10.45 4.98
C ASN A 49 -13.96 -9.96 5.96
N LYS A 50 -13.70 -10.01 7.27
CA LYS A 50 -14.62 -9.51 8.31
C LYS A 50 -14.75 -7.98 8.32
N VAL A 51 -13.77 -7.24 7.82
CA VAL A 51 -13.76 -5.78 7.87
C VAL A 51 -14.60 -5.21 6.73
N LYS A 52 -15.70 -4.56 7.08
CA LYS A 52 -16.67 -3.99 6.11
C LYS A 52 -16.51 -2.47 5.93
N THR A 53 -15.79 -1.82 6.82
CA THR A 53 -15.45 -0.37 6.76
C THR A 53 -14.14 -0.14 6.02
N GLY A 54 -13.70 1.11 5.92
CA GLY A 54 -12.30 1.42 5.63
C GLY A 54 -11.38 0.89 6.71
N ALA A 55 -10.11 0.65 6.37
CA ALA A 55 -9.13 0.13 7.32
C ALA A 55 -7.70 0.57 7.00
N LEU A 56 -6.86 0.61 8.03
CA LEU A 56 -5.42 0.69 7.84
C LEU A 56 -4.82 -0.71 7.90
N ILE A 57 -4.10 -1.09 6.86
CA ILE A 57 -3.24 -2.28 6.86
C ILE A 57 -1.85 -1.84 7.30
N THR A 58 -1.29 -2.49 8.31
CA THR A 58 0.11 -2.31 8.70
C THR A 58 0.90 -3.55 8.35
N CYS A 59 2.15 -3.38 7.91
CA CYS A 59 3.02 -4.49 7.54
C CYS A 59 4.47 -4.18 7.97
N ASN A 60 5.26 -5.20 8.28
CA ASN A 60 6.70 -5.08 8.42
C ASN A 60 7.35 -4.82 7.04
N HIS A 61 8.54 -4.21 7.03
CA HIS A 61 9.16 -3.75 5.79
C HIS A 61 10.64 -4.17 5.70
N PHE A 62 10.92 -5.17 4.90
CA PHE A 62 12.26 -5.73 4.73
C PHE A 62 12.67 -5.94 3.26
N ASN A 63 11.73 -5.82 2.33
CA ASN A 63 11.97 -6.07 0.91
C ASN A 63 11.13 -5.12 0.04
N PRO A 64 11.64 -4.65 -1.11
CA PRO A 64 10.85 -3.82 -2.05
C PRO A 64 9.58 -4.50 -2.56
N PHE A 65 9.52 -5.84 -2.51
CA PHE A 65 8.35 -6.62 -2.97
C PHE A 65 7.29 -6.84 -1.88
N ASP A 66 7.48 -6.34 -0.66
CA ASP A 66 6.48 -6.49 0.42
C ASP A 66 5.12 -5.95 0.01
N CYS A 67 5.08 -4.81 -0.68
CA CYS A 67 3.83 -4.21 -1.14
C CYS A 67 3.10 -5.10 -2.18
N PHE A 68 3.81 -5.87 -2.98
CA PHE A 68 3.22 -6.82 -3.91
C PHE A 68 2.69 -8.06 -3.19
N THR A 69 3.35 -8.50 -2.12
CA THR A 69 2.85 -9.58 -1.25
C THR A 69 1.52 -9.17 -0.59
N VAL A 70 1.45 -7.96 -0.01
CA VAL A 70 0.21 -7.43 0.57
C VAL A 70 -0.87 -7.24 -0.48
N GLU A 71 -0.52 -6.75 -1.67
CA GLU A 71 -1.45 -6.64 -2.81
C GLU A 71 -2.04 -8.01 -3.19
N LYS A 72 -1.20 -9.06 -3.25
CA LYS A 72 -1.68 -10.40 -3.55
C LYS A 72 -2.64 -10.92 -2.50
N VAL A 73 -2.34 -10.73 -1.22
CA VAL A 73 -3.24 -11.10 -0.11
C VAL A 73 -4.56 -10.33 -0.19
N PHE A 74 -4.51 -9.02 -0.46
CA PHE A 74 -5.72 -8.21 -0.63
C PHE A 74 -6.60 -8.74 -1.78
N ARG A 75 -6.01 -9.09 -2.91
CA ARG A 75 -6.72 -9.66 -4.08
C ARG A 75 -7.31 -11.05 -3.83
N MET A 76 -6.78 -11.79 -2.87
CA MET A 76 -7.36 -13.07 -2.44
C MET A 76 -8.56 -12.86 -1.51
N SER A 77 -8.77 -11.65 -0.99
CA SER A 77 -9.88 -11.35 -0.09
C SER A 77 -11.17 -11.05 -0.86
N GLU A 78 -12.31 -11.23 -0.19
CA GLU A 78 -13.62 -10.87 -0.73
C GLU A 78 -13.78 -9.36 -0.93
N ASN A 79 -12.98 -8.56 -0.22
CA ASN A 79 -13.05 -7.10 -0.24
C ASN A 79 -12.47 -6.47 -1.52
N GLU A 80 -11.69 -7.21 -2.29
CA GLU A 80 -11.03 -6.73 -3.52
C GLU A 80 -12.03 -6.18 -4.55
N LYS A 81 -13.21 -6.77 -4.67
CA LYS A 81 -14.23 -6.40 -5.65
C LYS A 81 -14.78 -4.99 -5.45
N ASP A 82 -14.92 -4.56 -4.20
CA ASP A 82 -15.64 -3.34 -3.83
C ASP A 82 -14.74 -2.27 -3.22
N LYS A 83 -13.48 -2.58 -2.93
CA LYS A 83 -12.55 -1.71 -2.21
C LYS A 83 -11.22 -1.57 -2.94
N ARG A 84 -10.58 -0.43 -2.71
CA ARG A 84 -9.24 -0.15 -3.24
C ARG A 84 -8.21 -0.27 -2.11
N LEU A 85 -7.00 -0.68 -2.47
CA LEU A 85 -5.84 -0.67 -1.58
C LEU A 85 -4.88 0.44 -1.99
N TYR A 86 -4.86 1.50 -1.22
CA TYR A 86 -3.88 2.59 -1.37
C TYR A 86 -2.60 2.26 -0.59
N LYS A 87 -1.46 2.76 -1.05
CA LYS A 87 -0.15 2.50 -0.45
C LYS A 87 0.55 3.81 -0.13
N VAL A 88 0.89 4.02 1.14
CA VAL A 88 1.71 5.18 1.54
C VAL A 88 3.14 4.96 1.08
N ILE A 89 3.68 5.95 0.37
CA ILE A 89 5.05 5.93 -0.14
C ILE A 89 5.79 7.21 0.26
N ARG A 90 7.11 7.18 0.21
CA ARG A 90 7.94 8.38 0.37
C ARG A 90 7.75 9.32 -0.83
N GLU A 91 7.76 10.63 -0.59
CA GLU A 91 7.70 11.66 -1.65
C GLU A 91 8.76 11.44 -2.74
N GLY A 92 9.99 11.08 -2.36
CA GLY A 92 11.08 10.81 -3.30
C GLY A 92 10.78 9.67 -4.28
N ASN A 93 10.03 8.66 -3.86
CA ASN A 93 9.60 7.59 -4.77
C ASN A 93 8.63 8.11 -5.83
N TYR A 94 7.77 9.05 -5.46
CA TYR A 94 6.82 9.67 -6.38
C TYR A 94 7.50 10.65 -7.36
N THR A 95 8.42 11.47 -6.85
CA THR A 95 9.03 12.57 -7.63
C THR A 95 10.22 12.13 -8.47
N ASN A 96 11.10 11.28 -7.93
CA ASN A 96 12.44 11.09 -8.47
C ASN A 96 12.67 9.68 -9.06
N PHE A 97 11.78 8.73 -8.81
CA PHE A 97 12.00 7.36 -9.29
C PHE A 97 11.80 7.29 -10.81
N PRO A 98 12.80 6.79 -11.59
CA PRO A 98 12.70 6.70 -13.04
C PRO A 98 11.99 5.43 -13.51
N GLY A 99 11.75 5.33 -14.82
CA GLY A 99 11.32 4.13 -15.52
C GLY A 99 9.97 3.58 -15.06
N LEU A 100 9.81 2.27 -15.19
CA LEU A 100 8.57 1.55 -14.92
C LEU A 100 8.12 1.71 -13.44
N TYR A 101 9.02 1.60 -12.48
CA TYR A 101 8.68 1.78 -11.07
C TYR A 101 8.22 3.22 -10.78
N GLY A 102 8.87 4.22 -11.37
CA GLY A 102 8.42 5.61 -11.26
C GLY A 102 7.03 5.82 -11.89
N PHE A 103 6.73 5.13 -12.97
CA PHE A 103 5.39 5.13 -13.57
C PHE A 103 4.35 4.54 -12.59
N PHE A 104 4.64 3.41 -11.94
CA PHE A 104 3.77 2.83 -10.92
C PHE A 104 3.58 3.76 -9.72
N PHE A 105 4.66 4.34 -9.18
CA PHE A 105 4.58 5.26 -8.05
C PHE A 105 3.74 6.51 -8.34
N ARG A 106 3.69 6.97 -9.58
CA ARG A 106 2.90 8.15 -9.97
C ARG A 106 1.46 7.85 -10.35
N ASN A 107 1.15 6.64 -10.79
CA ASN A 107 -0.13 6.35 -11.44
C ASN A 107 -0.96 5.27 -10.74
N CYS A 108 -0.38 4.34 -9.98
CA CYS A 108 -1.14 3.42 -9.14
C CYS A 108 -1.76 4.14 -7.93
N ASP A 109 -2.49 3.39 -7.10
CA ASP A 109 -3.11 3.89 -5.88
C ASP A 109 -2.07 4.14 -4.78
N THR A 110 -1.25 5.17 -4.98
CA THR A 110 -0.16 5.56 -4.09
C THR A 110 -0.44 6.91 -3.42
N LEU A 111 -0.02 7.04 -2.18
CA LEU A 111 -0.18 8.22 -1.34
C LEU A 111 1.21 8.72 -0.92
N PRO A 112 1.84 9.61 -1.69
CA PRO A 112 3.14 10.15 -1.33
C PRO A 112 3.04 11.02 -0.08
N LEU A 113 3.85 10.67 0.92
CA LEU A 113 3.99 11.38 2.19
C LEU A 113 5.17 12.34 2.10
N SER A 114 4.91 13.63 2.30
CA SER A 114 5.89 14.72 2.21
C SER A 114 6.08 15.40 3.55
N SER A 115 7.26 15.98 3.77
CA SER A 115 7.53 16.89 4.89
C SER A 115 7.00 18.31 4.65
N ASN A 116 6.61 18.67 3.44
CA ASN A 116 5.99 19.96 3.13
C ASN A 116 4.61 20.06 3.77
N LYS A 117 4.39 21.12 4.57
CA LYS A 117 3.14 21.31 5.34
C LYS A 117 1.88 21.30 4.46
N ARG A 118 1.91 21.98 3.31
CA ARG A 118 0.75 22.06 2.40
C ARG A 118 0.43 20.69 1.81
N THR A 119 1.45 19.98 1.34
CA THR A 119 1.31 18.61 0.82
C THR A 119 0.82 17.65 1.91
N MET A 120 1.32 17.80 3.14
CA MET A 120 0.86 17.03 4.29
C MET A 120 -0.64 17.24 4.59
N VAL A 121 -1.13 18.47 4.53
CA VAL A 121 -2.57 18.75 4.73
C VAL A 121 -3.41 18.05 3.65
N ASN A 122 -2.98 18.08 2.40
CA ASN A 122 -3.69 17.40 1.31
C ASN A 122 -3.63 15.88 1.46
N PHE A 123 -2.48 15.33 1.88
CA PHE A 123 -2.34 13.92 2.23
C PHE A 123 -3.34 13.50 3.32
N MET A 124 -3.42 14.28 4.42
CA MET A 124 -4.33 13.97 5.53
C MET A 124 -5.80 14.00 5.10
N LYS A 125 -6.21 14.97 4.29
CA LYS A 125 -7.57 15.03 3.71
C LYS A 125 -7.85 13.82 2.82
N ALA A 126 -6.88 13.41 2.01
CA ALA A 126 -7.03 12.24 1.15
C ALA A 126 -7.19 10.96 1.98
N VAL A 127 -6.37 10.77 3.02
CA VAL A 127 -6.48 9.64 3.96
C VAL A 127 -7.89 9.59 4.57
N ASP A 128 -8.37 10.71 5.11
CA ASP A 128 -9.70 10.79 5.71
C ASP A 128 -10.78 10.40 4.69
N THR A 129 -10.72 10.93 3.47
CA THR A 129 -11.69 10.63 2.41
C THR A 129 -11.65 9.15 1.99
N ILE A 130 -10.47 8.57 1.82
CA ILE A 130 -10.27 7.17 1.42
C ILE A 130 -10.88 6.24 2.47
N LEU A 131 -10.55 6.45 3.73
CA LEU A 131 -11.04 5.61 4.83
C LEU A 131 -12.55 5.74 5.02
N GLN A 132 -13.12 6.94 4.87
CA GLN A 132 -14.56 7.18 4.93
C GLN A 132 -15.33 6.54 3.77
N LYS A 133 -14.71 6.44 2.57
CA LYS A 133 -15.28 5.71 1.43
C LYS A 133 -15.26 4.19 1.61
N GLY A 134 -14.62 3.69 2.65
CA GLY A 134 -14.51 2.26 2.93
C GLY A 134 -13.30 1.58 2.31
N ASP A 135 -12.38 2.34 1.71
CA ASP A 135 -11.16 1.84 1.10
C ASP A 135 -10.05 1.57 2.14
N TYR A 136 -9.00 0.86 1.73
CA TYR A 136 -7.90 0.45 2.59
C TYR A 136 -6.62 1.21 2.27
N ILE A 137 -5.81 1.44 3.32
CA ILE A 137 -4.51 2.10 3.18
C ILE A 137 -3.43 1.23 3.84
N LEU A 138 -2.43 0.84 3.05
CA LEU A 138 -1.23 0.17 3.54
C LEU A 138 -0.21 1.21 4.03
N ILE A 139 0.23 1.04 5.26
CA ILE A 139 1.28 1.84 5.89
C ILE A 139 2.31 0.90 6.53
N TYR A 140 3.59 1.19 6.34
CA TYR A 140 4.69 0.53 7.04
C TYR A 140 5.04 1.34 8.30
N PRO A 141 4.58 0.94 9.49
CA PRO A 141 4.78 1.74 10.71
C PRO A 141 6.23 1.79 11.17
N GLU A 142 7.08 0.91 10.66
CA GLU A 142 8.52 0.93 10.88
C GLU A 142 9.23 2.11 10.21
N GLN A 143 8.60 2.77 9.22
CA GLN A 143 9.08 3.94 8.46
C GLN A 143 10.42 3.76 7.75
N SER A 144 10.99 2.57 7.76
CA SER A 144 12.25 2.24 7.11
C SER A 144 12.25 0.79 6.65
N MET A 145 12.79 0.55 5.47
CA MET A 145 13.06 -0.81 4.99
C MET A 145 14.49 -1.19 5.36
N TRP A 146 14.65 -2.33 6.03
CA TRP A 146 15.95 -2.94 6.26
C TRP A 146 16.02 -4.24 5.48
N TRP A 147 16.86 -4.27 4.50
CA TRP A 147 16.96 -5.38 3.56
C TRP A 147 17.13 -6.74 4.26
N ASN A 148 16.20 -7.64 3.96
CA ASN A 148 16.17 -9.00 4.50
C ASN A 148 16.24 -9.11 6.04
N TYR A 149 15.84 -8.06 6.76
CA TYR A 149 15.80 -8.08 8.22
C TYR A 149 14.55 -8.82 8.72
N ARG A 150 14.75 -9.91 9.45
CA ARG A 150 13.70 -10.87 9.82
C ARG A 150 12.98 -10.57 11.13
N LYS A 151 13.46 -9.61 11.90
CA LYS A 151 12.85 -9.23 13.20
C LYS A 151 11.96 -8.00 13.05
N PRO A 152 10.90 -7.89 13.87
CA PRO A 152 10.12 -6.65 13.89
C PRO A 152 10.99 -5.48 14.37
N LYS A 153 10.84 -4.33 13.73
CA LYS A 153 11.46 -3.08 14.16
C LYS A 153 10.50 -2.28 15.03
N PRO A 154 10.99 -1.31 15.83
CA PRO A 154 10.11 -0.42 16.59
C PRO A 154 9.11 0.29 15.70
N LEU A 155 7.85 0.24 16.08
CA LEU A 155 6.76 0.84 15.34
C LEU A 155 6.59 2.31 15.75
N LYS A 156 6.37 3.18 14.77
CA LYS A 156 5.97 4.57 14.99
C LYS A 156 4.44 4.67 15.06
N ASN A 157 3.95 5.57 15.89
CA ASN A 157 2.52 5.68 16.20
C ASN A 157 1.68 6.40 15.14
N GLY A 158 2.29 6.91 14.06
CA GLY A 158 1.58 7.68 13.02
C GLY A 158 0.40 6.95 12.39
N ALA A 159 0.59 5.69 11.98
CA ALA A 159 -0.47 4.86 11.41
C ALA A 159 -1.64 4.67 12.39
N PHE A 160 -1.33 4.35 13.65
CA PHE A 160 -2.34 4.11 14.68
C PHE A 160 -3.13 5.37 15.04
N LYS A 161 -2.49 6.55 15.03
CA LYS A 161 -3.17 7.84 15.18
C LYS A 161 -4.13 8.14 14.03
N LEU A 162 -3.76 7.78 12.80
CA LEU A 162 -4.64 7.92 11.64
C LEU A 162 -5.86 7.01 11.75
N ALA A 163 -5.68 5.76 12.18
CA ALA A 163 -6.77 4.83 12.41
C ALA A 163 -7.73 5.34 13.49
N ALA A 164 -7.20 5.74 14.64
CA ALA A 164 -8.00 6.28 15.75
C ALA A 164 -8.76 7.54 15.35
N ARG A 165 -8.12 8.48 14.64
CA ARG A 165 -8.77 9.70 14.14
C ARG A 165 -9.95 9.42 13.22
N ASN A 166 -9.84 8.40 12.37
CA ASN A 166 -10.88 8.02 11.41
C ASN A 166 -11.85 6.96 11.94
N ASN A 167 -11.67 6.52 13.17
CA ASN A 167 -12.47 5.45 13.79
C ASN A 167 -12.54 4.18 12.92
N VAL A 168 -11.40 3.76 12.37
CA VAL A 168 -11.29 2.56 11.53
C VAL A 168 -10.36 1.52 12.16
N PRO A 169 -10.56 0.23 11.89
CA PRO A 169 -9.69 -0.82 12.39
C PRO A 169 -8.29 -0.77 11.77
N VAL A 170 -7.33 -1.32 12.50
CA VAL A 170 -6.00 -1.65 12.00
C VAL A 170 -5.93 -3.16 11.75
N ILE A 171 -5.50 -3.55 10.56
CA ILE A 171 -5.27 -4.95 10.17
C ILE A 171 -3.77 -5.17 10.10
N PRO A 172 -3.15 -5.81 11.10
CA PRO A 172 -1.73 -6.11 11.05
C PRO A 172 -1.48 -7.31 10.13
N ILE A 173 -0.61 -7.12 9.16
CA ILE A 173 -0.03 -8.19 8.34
C ILE A 173 1.43 -8.32 8.75
N PHE A 174 1.90 -9.54 8.92
CA PHE A 174 3.29 -9.83 9.18
C PHE A 174 3.81 -10.83 8.15
N ILE A 175 4.81 -10.42 7.38
CA ILE A 175 5.46 -11.26 6.38
C ILE A 175 6.68 -11.90 7.01
N THR A 176 6.75 -13.23 6.99
CA THR A 176 7.93 -14.00 7.37
C THR A 176 8.68 -14.46 6.13
N MET A 177 10.01 -14.51 6.20
CA MET A 177 10.86 -15.06 5.16
C MET A 177 11.38 -16.43 5.56
N GLU A 178 11.44 -17.30 4.59
CA GLU A 178 12.17 -18.56 4.70
C GLU A 178 13.35 -18.57 3.73
N ASP A 179 14.42 -19.30 4.07
CA ASP A 179 15.53 -19.48 3.15
C ASP A 179 15.10 -20.34 1.96
N SER A 180 15.52 -19.96 0.77
CA SER A 180 15.38 -20.83 -0.41
C SER A 180 16.29 -22.06 -0.21
N LYS A 181 15.71 -23.22 -0.37
CA LYS A 181 16.49 -24.48 -0.44
C LYS A 181 17.26 -24.53 -1.74
#